data_2be7f38a4322b6ab0055445a9a8ee664
#
_entry.id   2be7f38a4322b6ab0055445a9a8ee664
#
_cell.length_a   1.000
_cell.length_b   1.000
_cell.length_c   1.000
_cell.angle_alpha   90.00
_cell.angle_beta   90.00
_cell.angle_gamma   90.00
#
_symmetry.space_group_name_H-M   'P 1'
#
loop_
_entity.id
_entity.type
_entity.pdbx_description
1 polymer ?
#
loop_
_entity_poly.entity_id
_entity_poly.type
_entity_poly.pdbx_seq_one_letter_code
_entity_poly.pdbx_strand_id
1 'polypeptide(L)'
;RYRTKQQQFRYNRLNTRFYSDTMFVSTRSVRGHTCGQVFVNDTGFSRVYPMKSKSMAGKALSDLFSDVGVPTSLHTDGAKEMTIGHWKEVREKHGGIKQTTIEPYSPWQNRAEAEIRELKKQVTRIMDNSGAPKRLWDYCLEYVSELRSRTALGLPKLNGRTPYEFVTGETPDISE
;
A
#
# COMPACT_ATOMS: atom_id res chain seq x y z
N ARG A 1 -14.38 6.20 -35.54
CA ARG A 1 -14.08 5.84 -34.12
C ARG A 1 -14.07 4.32 -34.02
N TYR A 2 -12.89 3.71 -34.01
CA TYR A 2 -12.76 2.26 -33.83
C TYR A 2 -13.17 1.89 -32.42
N ARG A 3 -14.27 1.17 -32.27
CA ARG A 3 -14.63 0.48 -31.03
C ARG A 3 -13.88 -0.85 -31.01
N THR A 4 -12.76 -0.94 -30.33
CA THR A 4 -12.12 -2.23 -30.08
C THR A 4 -13.01 -3.02 -29.12
N LYS A 5 -13.34 -4.26 -29.46
CA LYS A 5 -14.03 -5.21 -28.57
C LYS A 5 -13.15 -5.66 -27.38
N GLN A 6 -11.88 -5.34 -27.40
CA GLN A 6 -10.97 -5.62 -26.29
C GLN A 6 -11.23 -4.61 -25.16
N GLN A 7 -11.40 -5.12 -23.95
CA GLN A 7 -11.44 -4.28 -22.75
C GLN A 7 -10.14 -3.48 -22.70
N GLN A 8 -10.23 -2.19 -22.96
CA GLN A 8 -9.11 -1.28 -22.72
C GLN A 8 -8.76 -1.35 -21.23
N PHE A 9 -7.48 -1.25 -20.92
CA PHE A 9 -6.97 -1.30 -19.55
C PHE A 9 -7.78 -0.35 -18.65
N ARG A 10 -8.56 -0.92 -17.74
CA ARG A 10 -9.33 -0.16 -16.75
C ARG A 10 -8.47 0.46 -15.66
N TYR A 11 -7.20 0.05 -15.58
CA TYR A 11 -6.28 0.41 -14.51
C TYR A 11 -5.05 1.07 -15.09
N ASN A 12 -4.59 2.13 -14.44
CA ASN A 12 -3.32 2.77 -14.77
C ASN A 12 -2.18 1.78 -14.59
N ARG A 13 -1.22 1.78 -15.51
CA ARG A 13 0.02 1.02 -15.37
C ARG A 13 1.08 1.91 -14.75
N LEU A 14 1.59 1.47 -13.61
CA LEU A 14 2.59 2.20 -12.85
C LEU A 14 3.99 1.68 -13.22
N ASN A 15 4.91 2.58 -13.51
CA ASN A 15 6.32 2.21 -13.73
C ASN A 15 7.08 2.12 -12.40
N THR A 16 6.56 1.33 -11.47
CA THR A 16 7.17 1.18 -10.15
C THR A 16 6.93 -0.22 -9.59
N ARG A 17 7.81 -0.62 -8.68
CA ARG A 17 7.67 -1.83 -7.86
C ARG A 17 6.99 -1.46 -6.55
N PHE A 18 6.14 -2.33 -6.05
CA PHE A 18 5.63 -2.25 -4.68
C PHE A 18 6.15 -3.39 -3.82
N TYR A 19 6.51 -3.03 -2.60
CA TYR A 19 6.78 -3.94 -1.49
C TYR A 19 5.50 -4.05 -0.67
N SER A 20 5.17 -5.23 -0.19
CA SER A 20 3.94 -5.45 0.56
C SER A 20 4.15 -6.40 1.72
N ASP A 21 3.52 -6.07 2.84
CA ASP A 21 3.54 -6.87 4.05
C ASP A 21 2.27 -6.62 4.87
N THR A 22 1.93 -7.55 5.76
CA THR A 22 0.75 -7.46 6.61
C THR A 22 1.14 -6.99 8.02
N MET A 23 0.64 -5.83 8.42
CA MET A 23 0.77 -5.37 9.81
C MET A 23 -0.39 -5.86 10.68
N PHE A 24 -0.08 -6.24 11.91
CA PHE A 24 -1.07 -6.65 12.89
C PHE A 24 -1.20 -5.61 14.01
N VAL A 25 -2.43 -5.48 14.53
CA VAL A 25 -2.77 -4.58 15.62
C VAL A 25 -3.52 -5.39 16.68
N SER A 26 -3.16 -5.20 17.96
CA SER A 26 -3.76 -5.92 19.08
C SER A 26 -5.20 -5.49 19.37
N THR A 27 -5.54 -4.24 19.07
CA THR A 27 -6.87 -3.68 19.34
C THR A 27 -7.74 -3.76 18.10
N ARG A 28 -8.89 -4.40 18.19
CA ARG A 28 -9.88 -4.42 17.11
C ARG A 28 -10.46 -3.02 16.91
N SER A 29 -10.50 -2.56 15.65
CA SER A 29 -11.06 -1.25 15.32
C SER A 29 -12.59 -1.20 15.45
N VAL A 30 -13.15 0.00 15.38
CA VAL A 30 -14.61 0.21 15.31
C VAL A 30 -15.20 -0.47 14.07
N ARG A 31 -14.51 -0.45 12.94
CA ARG A 31 -14.91 -1.14 11.70
C ARG A 31 -14.68 -2.66 11.74
N GLY A 32 -14.11 -3.17 12.84
CA GLY A 32 -13.85 -4.59 13.03
C GLY A 32 -12.53 -5.09 12.47
N HIS A 33 -11.62 -4.20 12.04
CA HIS A 33 -10.31 -4.56 11.52
C HIS A 33 -9.36 -5.00 12.63
N THR A 34 -8.45 -5.93 12.30
CA THR A 34 -7.42 -6.47 13.19
C THR A 34 -6.01 -6.37 12.59
N CYS A 35 -5.92 -6.11 11.30
CA CYS A 35 -4.66 -6.00 10.57
C CYS A 35 -4.82 -5.02 9.40
N GLY A 36 -3.73 -4.71 8.72
CA GLY A 36 -3.74 -3.91 7.51
C GLY A 36 -2.68 -4.40 6.52
N GLN A 37 -3.02 -4.42 5.23
CA GLN A 37 -2.06 -4.67 4.16
C GLN A 37 -1.38 -3.37 3.78
N VAL A 38 -0.07 -3.34 3.89
CA VAL A 38 0.76 -2.17 3.55
C VAL A 38 1.39 -2.40 2.19
N PHE A 39 1.32 -1.39 1.36
CA PHE A 39 2.02 -1.31 0.08
C PHE A 39 2.89 -0.06 0.06
N VAL A 40 4.15 -0.20 -0.27
CA VAL A 40 5.10 0.91 -0.37
C VAL A 40 6.02 0.71 -1.56
N ASN A 41 6.40 1.79 -2.22
CA ASN A 41 7.36 1.76 -3.30
C ASN A 41 8.73 2.36 -2.93
N ASP A 42 9.64 2.41 -3.87
CA ASP A 42 11.00 2.95 -3.69
C ASP A 42 11.07 4.46 -3.42
N THR A 43 10.00 5.19 -3.67
CA THR A 43 9.94 6.64 -3.46
C THR A 43 9.25 7.04 -2.17
N GLY A 44 8.81 6.05 -1.37
CA GLY A 44 8.07 6.30 -0.12
C GLY A 44 6.57 6.52 -0.31
N PHE A 45 6.05 6.35 -1.54
CA PHE A 45 4.60 6.29 -1.74
C PHE A 45 4.06 5.06 -1.02
N SER A 46 3.09 5.25 -0.14
CA SER A 46 2.47 4.17 0.60
C SER A 46 0.94 4.21 0.54
N ARG A 47 0.34 3.05 0.61
CA ARG A 47 -1.11 2.84 0.82
C ARG A 47 -1.32 1.70 1.79
N VAL A 48 -2.32 1.85 2.63
CA VAL A 48 -2.69 0.84 3.60
C VAL A 48 -4.17 0.53 3.47
N TYR A 49 -4.48 -0.75 3.49
CA TYR A 49 -5.84 -1.25 3.44
C TYR A 49 -6.12 -2.04 4.72
N PRO A 50 -6.87 -1.47 5.68
CA PRO A 50 -7.26 -2.17 6.89
C PRO A 50 -8.14 -3.39 6.58
N MET A 51 -7.89 -4.49 7.27
CA MET A 51 -8.53 -5.78 7.02
C MET A 51 -9.02 -6.41 8.31
N LYS A 52 -10.11 -7.20 8.20
CA LYS A 52 -10.62 -8.02 9.32
C LYS A 52 -9.75 -9.25 9.58
N SER A 53 -9.09 -9.75 8.55
CA SER A 53 -8.16 -10.89 8.63
C SER A 53 -7.16 -10.84 7.48
N LYS A 54 -6.03 -11.50 7.64
CA LYS A 54 -4.99 -11.60 6.62
C LYS A 54 -5.43 -12.32 5.33
N SER A 55 -6.47 -13.13 5.39
CA SER A 55 -7.06 -13.76 4.20
C SER A 55 -7.63 -12.77 3.19
N MET A 56 -7.86 -11.51 3.62
CA MET A 56 -8.33 -10.43 2.76
C MET A 56 -7.21 -9.73 1.97
N ALA A 57 -5.95 -10.18 2.07
CA ALA A 57 -4.83 -9.55 1.37
C ALA A 57 -5.05 -9.46 -0.16
N GLY A 58 -5.67 -10.47 -0.78
CA GLY A 58 -6.03 -10.43 -2.20
C GLY A 58 -7.03 -9.33 -2.55
N LYS A 59 -8.00 -9.06 -1.65
CA LYS A 59 -8.90 -7.92 -1.80
C LYS A 59 -8.14 -6.59 -1.70
N ALA A 60 -7.28 -6.44 -0.72
CA ALA A 60 -6.45 -5.24 -0.56
C ALA A 60 -5.57 -4.98 -1.81
N LEU A 61 -5.05 -6.02 -2.44
CA LEU A 61 -4.33 -5.90 -3.71
C LEU A 61 -5.23 -5.40 -4.84
N SER A 62 -6.46 -5.91 -4.93
CA SER A 62 -7.45 -5.46 -5.92
C SER A 62 -7.82 -3.98 -5.70
N ASP A 63 -7.97 -3.58 -4.44
CA ASP A 63 -8.27 -2.20 -4.05
C ASP A 63 -7.10 -1.28 -4.45
N LEU A 64 -5.85 -1.66 -4.19
CA LEU A 64 -4.66 -0.93 -4.66
C LEU A 64 -4.68 -0.71 -6.18
N PHE A 65 -4.99 -1.77 -6.94
CA PHE A 65 -5.02 -1.65 -8.41
C PHE A 65 -6.11 -0.71 -8.90
N SER A 66 -7.23 -0.66 -8.19
CA SER A 66 -8.34 0.24 -8.51
C SER A 66 -8.04 1.69 -8.15
N ASP A 67 -7.42 1.92 -6.99
CA ASP A 67 -7.21 3.26 -6.44
C ASP A 67 -5.98 3.96 -7.02
N VAL A 68 -4.92 3.20 -7.26
CA VAL A 68 -3.61 3.74 -7.65
C VAL A 68 -3.21 3.27 -9.04
N GLY A 69 -3.30 1.97 -9.27
CA GLY A 69 -2.90 1.33 -10.54
C GLY A 69 -2.10 0.06 -10.34
N VAL A 70 -1.77 -0.57 -11.44
CA VAL A 70 -1.10 -1.87 -11.50
C VAL A 70 0.40 -1.69 -11.60
N PRO A 71 1.20 -2.15 -10.62
CA PRO A 71 2.65 -2.01 -10.62
C PRO A 71 3.33 -2.95 -11.62
N THR A 72 4.60 -2.67 -11.91
CA THR A 72 5.43 -3.56 -12.74
C THR A 72 5.75 -4.87 -12.02
N SER A 73 5.91 -4.83 -10.70
CA SER A 73 6.21 -6.01 -9.89
C SER A 73 5.82 -5.80 -8.44
N LEU A 74 5.60 -6.92 -7.74
CA LEU A 74 5.36 -6.99 -6.31
C LEU A 74 6.51 -7.71 -5.62
N HIS A 75 6.86 -7.27 -4.42
CA HIS A 75 7.86 -7.88 -3.57
C HIS A 75 7.26 -8.15 -2.18
N THR A 76 7.22 -9.41 -1.78
CA THR A 76 6.53 -9.86 -0.56
C THR A 76 7.41 -10.80 0.26
N ASP A 77 7.06 -11.04 1.51
CA ASP A 77 7.75 -12.00 2.39
C ASP A 77 7.46 -13.49 2.06
N GLY A 78 6.61 -13.76 1.06
CA GLY A 78 6.25 -15.13 0.67
C GLY A 78 5.19 -15.78 1.55
N ALA A 79 4.51 -15.04 2.40
CA ALA A 79 3.37 -15.55 3.17
C ALA A 79 2.30 -16.15 2.25
N LYS A 80 1.65 -17.24 2.71
CA LYS A 80 0.69 -18.00 1.88
C LYS A 80 -0.43 -17.11 1.32
N GLU A 81 -0.95 -16.20 2.10
CA GLU A 81 -2.00 -15.26 1.70
C GLU A 81 -1.59 -14.31 0.58
N MET A 82 -0.27 -14.12 0.37
CA MET A 82 0.30 -13.29 -0.69
C MET A 82 0.92 -14.13 -1.83
N THR A 83 0.73 -15.44 -1.83
CA THR A 83 1.27 -16.31 -2.88
C THR A 83 0.22 -17.14 -3.59
N ILE A 84 -0.86 -17.50 -2.92
CA ILE A 84 -1.92 -18.38 -3.42
C ILE A 84 -3.31 -17.72 -3.29
N GLY A 85 -4.34 -18.41 -3.78
CA GLY A 85 -5.75 -18.00 -3.67
C GLY A 85 -6.03 -16.70 -4.37
N HIS A 86 -6.88 -15.89 -3.77
CA HIS A 86 -7.38 -14.64 -4.36
C HIS A 86 -6.27 -13.64 -4.74
N TRP A 87 -5.16 -13.58 -4.00
CA TRP A 87 -4.01 -12.76 -4.36
C TRP A 87 -3.41 -13.18 -5.71
N LYS A 88 -3.24 -14.48 -5.92
CA LYS A 88 -2.73 -15.03 -7.19
C LYS A 88 -3.69 -14.71 -8.34
N GLU A 89 -4.99 -14.93 -8.14
CA GLU A 89 -6.04 -14.65 -9.13
C GLU A 89 -6.03 -13.17 -9.55
N VAL A 90 -5.92 -12.24 -8.60
CA VAL A 90 -5.84 -10.80 -8.89
C VAL A 90 -4.62 -10.47 -9.74
N ARG A 91 -3.45 -11.02 -9.41
CA ARG A 91 -2.23 -10.82 -10.21
C ARG A 91 -2.36 -11.36 -11.64
N GLU A 92 -2.88 -12.56 -11.79
CA GLU A 92 -3.06 -13.22 -13.10
C GLU A 92 -4.05 -12.46 -13.97
N LYS A 93 -5.18 -12.02 -13.41
CA LYS A 93 -6.20 -11.22 -14.08
C LYS A 93 -5.64 -9.89 -14.63
N HIS A 94 -4.61 -9.32 -14.00
CA HIS A 94 -4.02 -8.04 -14.41
C HIS A 94 -2.71 -8.20 -15.21
N GLY A 95 -2.55 -9.33 -15.90
CA GLY A 95 -1.45 -9.56 -16.84
C GLY A 95 -0.24 -10.27 -16.23
N GLY A 96 -0.46 -11.09 -15.20
CA GLY A 96 0.60 -11.94 -14.64
C GLY A 96 1.73 -11.13 -14.00
N ILE A 97 1.39 -10.17 -13.14
CA ILE A 97 2.37 -9.27 -12.50
C ILE A 97 3.46 -10.10 -11.82
N LYS A 98 4.71 -9.81 -12.15
CA LYS A 98 5.87 -10.48 -11.57
C LYS A 98 5.88 -10.28 -10.06
N GLN A 99 5.97 -11.37 -9.32
CA GLN A 99 6.19 -11.34 -7.88
C GLN A 99 7.55 -11.94 -7.55
N THR A 100 8.27 -11.28 -6.66
CA THR A 100 9.51 -11.77 -6.06
C THR A 100 9.32 -11.89 -4.56
N THR A 101 9.91 -12.91 -3.97
CA THR A 101 9.88 -13.13 -2.52
C THR A 101 11.16 -12.59 -1.91
N ILE A 102 11.06 -12.00 -0.73
CA ILE A 102 12.19 -11.56 0.08
C ILE A 102 12.97 -12.80 0.53
N GLU A 103 14.28 -12.78 0.34
CA GLU A 103 15.13 -13.84 0.82
C GLU A 103 15.15 -13.86 2.38
N PRO A 104 15.10 -15.04 2.99
CA PRO A 104 15.25 -15.16 4.42
C PRO A 104 16.53 -14.45 4.91
N TYR A 105 16.44 -13.76 6.02
CA TYR A 105 17.56 -13.01 6.64
C TYR A 105 18.08 -11.80 5.87
N SER A 106 17.29 -11.22 4.96
CA SER A 106 17.61 -9.99 4.23
C SER A 106 16.70 -8.81 4.62
N PRO A 107 16.77 -8.33 5.88
CA PRO A 107 15.84 -7.31 6.41
C PRO A 107 15.93 -5.98 5.65
N TRP A 108 17.08 -5.64 5.07
CA TRP A 108 17.26 -4.43 4.24
C TRP A 108 16.45 -4.44 2.94
N GLN A 109 16.01 -5.61 2.48
CA GLN A 109 15.14 -5.75 1.30
C GLN A 109 13.68 -5.47 1.64
N ASN A 110 13.30 -5.47 2.92
CA ASN A 110 11.91 -5.31 3.35
C ASN A 110 11.56 -3.84 3.62
N ARG A 111 11.35 -3.07 2.55
CA ARG A 111 10.85 -1.70 2.67
C ARG A 111 9.49 -1.61 3.34
N ALA A 112 8.63 -2.62 3.15
CA ALA A 112 7.32 -2.66 3.77
C ALA A 112 7.43 -2.74 5.31
N GLU A 113 8.37 -3.51 5.85
CA GLU A 113 8.61 -3.58 7.30
C GLU A 113 9.07 -2.21 7.86
N ALA A 114 9.99 -1.54 7.17
CA ALA A 114 10.44 -0.21 7.56
C ALA A 114 9.28 0.80 7.55
N GLU A 115 8.44 0.77 6.52
CA GLU A 115 7.27 1.64 6.43
C GLU A 115 6.23 1.31 7.52
N ILE A 116 5.97 0.04 7.81
CA ILE A 116 5.09 -0.37 8.91
C ILE A 116 5.55 0.21 10.24
N ARG A 117 6.86 0.20 10.49
CA ARG A 117 7.45 0.77 11.72
C ARG A 117 7.19 2.26 11.81
N GLU A 118 7.39 3.00 10.72
CA GLU A 118 7.15 4.44 10.69
C GLU A 118 5.66 4.79 10.77
N LEU A 119 4.80 4.06 10.08
CA LEU A 119 3.35 4.22 10.18
C LEU A 119 2.87 4.02 11.63
N LYS A 120 3.31 2.96 12.29
CA LYS A 120 2.97 2.69 13.69
C LYS A 120 3.38 3.82 14.62
N LYS A 121 4.59 4.36 14.48
CA LYS A 121 5.06 5.51 15.27
C LYS A 121 4.18 6.73 15.07
N GLN A 122 3.87 7.08 13.82
CA GLN A 122 3.07 8.26 13.50
C GLN A 122 1.62 8.11 13.96
N VAL A 123 1.01 6.95 13.75
CA VAL A 123 -0.34 6.64 14.25
C VAL A 123 -0.40 6.78 15.76
N THR A 124 0.55 6.16 16.49
CA THR A 124 0.62 6.28 17.96
C THR A 124 0.73 7.75 18.38
N ARG A 125 1.65 8.51 17.79
CA ARG A 125 1.85 9.93 18.10
C ARG A 125 0.60 10.78 17.86
N ILE A 126 -0.09 10.57 16.74
CA ILE A 126 -1.30 11.34 16.41
C ILE A 126 -2.43 10.96 17.37
N MET A 127 -2.63 9.69 17.63
CA MET A 127 -3.70 9.24 18.53
C MET A 127 -3.46 9.67 19.97
N ASP A 128 -2.23 9.61 20.47
CA ASP A 128 -1.88 10.08 21.81
C ASP A 128 -2.07 11.61 21.94
N ASN A 129 -1.64 12.39 20.94
CA ASN A 129 -1.80 13.84 20.95
C ASN A 129 -3.25 14.29 20.82
N SER A 130 -4.07 13.57 20.07
CA SER A 130 -5.49 13.90 19.87
C SER A 130 -6.40 13.37 20.98
N GLY A 131 -5.93 12.46 21.82
CA GLY A 131 -6.76 11.73 22.78
C GLY A 131 -7.78 10.79 22.11
N ALA A 132 -7.61 10.47 20.84
CA ALA A 132 -8.54 9.64 20.09
C ALA A 132 -8.61 8.20 20.66
N PRO A 133 -9.80 7.59 20.72
CA PRO A 133 -9.94 6.21 21.17
C PRO A 133 -9.10 5.25 20.33
N LYS A 134 -8.36 4.34 20.97
CA LYS A 134 -7.48 3.37 20.27
C LYS A 134 -8.19 2.56 19.18
N ARG A 135 -9.50 2.38 19.28
CA ARG A 135 -10.32 1.68 18.28
C ARG A 135 -10.48 2.42 16.95
N LEU A 136 -10.00 3.68 16.83
CA LEU A 136 -10.00 4.47 15.59
C LEU A 136 -8.66 4.36 14.84
N TRP A 137 -7.79 3.44 15.23
CA TRP A 137 -6.46 3.29 14.66
C TRP A 137 -6.45 3.08 13.13
N ASP A 138 -7.47 2.42 12.59
CA ASP A 138 -7.56 2.13 11.16
C ASP A 138 -7.84 3.39 10.32
N TYR A 139 -8.66 4.31 10.80
CA TYR A 139 -8.83 5.64 10.17
C TYR A 139 -7.55 6.46 10.24
N CYS A 140 -6.91 6.49 11.40
CA CYS A 140 -5.66 7.20 11.58
C CYS A 140 -4.56 6.62 10.68
N LEU A 141 -4.52 5.30 10.52
CA LEU A 141 -3.54 4.60 9.68
C LEU A 141 -3.71 4.94 8.19
N GLU A 142 -4.93 4.94 7.68
CA GLU A 142 -5.25 5.37 6.32
C GLU A 142 -4.82 6.82 6.09
N TYR A 143 -5.19 7.72 7.02
CA TYR A 143 -4.82 9.13 6.98
C TYR A 143 -3.30 9.33 6.96
N VAL A 144 -2.58 8.69 7.88
CA VAL A 144 -1.11 8.81 7.95
C VAL A 144 -0.44 8.33 6.68
N SER A 145 -0.88 7.19 6.13
CA SER A 145 -0.34 6.65 4.89
C SER A 145 -0.54 7.63 3.73
N GLU A 146 -1.70 8.25 3.66
CA GLU A 146 -2.01 9.22 2.62
C GLU A 146 -1.22 10.52 2.79
N LEU A 147 -1.16 11.06 4.00
CA LEU A 147 -0.38 12.25 4.33
C LEU A 147 1.09 12.08 3.97
N ARG A 148 1.70 10.94 4.31
CA ARG A 148 3.10 10.63 3.96
C ARG A 148 3.33 10.60 2.45
N SER A 149 2.41 10.04 1.71
CA SER A 149 2.51 10.00 0.24
C SER A 149 2.40 11.38 -0.40
N ARG A 150 1.67 12.30 0.24
CA ARG A 150 1.47 13.68 -0.23
C ARG A 150 2.47 14.68 0.34
N THR A 151 3.33 14.26 1.27
CA THR A 151 4.37 15.10 1.85
C THR A 151 5.66 14.96 1.06
N ALA A 152 6.31 16.09 0.74
CA ALA A 152 7.60 16.08 0.06
C ALA A 152 8.66 15.41 0.95
N LEU A 153 9.37 14.46 0.38
CA LEU A 153 10.48 13.76 1.01
C LEU A 153 11.79 14.21 0.38
N GLY A 154 12.84 14.40 1.18
CA GLY A 154 14.18 14.79 0.72
C GLY A 154 14.93 13.68 -0.04
N LEU A 155 14.23 12.91 -0.86
CA LEU A 155 14.83 11.85 -1.67
C LEU A 155 15.27 12.39 -3.03
N PRO A 156 16.54 12.19 -3.45
CA PRO A 156 17.06 12.68 -4.74
C PRO A 156 16.21 12.26 -5.95
N LYS A 157 15.65 11.05 -5.91
CA LYS A 157 14.78 10.52 -6.98
C LYS A 157 13.51 11.35 -7.21
N LEU A 158 13.05 12.05 -6.20
CA LEU A 158 11.80 12.82 -6.27
C LEU A 158 11.99 14.20 -6.89
N ASN A 159 13.23 14.74 -6.94
CA ASN A 159 13.50 16.08 -7.43
C ASN A 159 12.56 17.15 -6.85
N GLY A 160 12.30 17.09 -5.55
CA GLY A 160 11.40 18.02 -4.85
C GLY A 160 9.90 17.70 -4.97
N ARG A 161 9.53 16.69 -5.75
CA ARG A 161 8.14 16.21 -5.85
C ARG A 161 7.74 15.38 -4.64
N THR A 162 6.44 15.25 -4.44
CA THR A 162 5.90 14.28 -3.48
C THR A 162 5.96 12.86 -4.06
N PRO A 163 5.97 11.81 -3.21
CA PRO A 163 5.79 10.44 -3.68
C PRO A 163 4.51 10.24 -4.50
N TYR A 164 3.45 10.94 -4.14
CA TYR A 164 2.18 10.94 -4.85
C TYR A 164 2.35 11.44 -6.30
N GLU A 165 2.93 12.63 -6.48
CA GLU A 165 3.21 13.18 -7.82
C GLU A 165 4.10 12.27 -8.67
N PHE A 166 5.08 11.63 -8.04
CA PHE A 166 5.98 10.73 -8.75
C PHE A 166 5.25 9.50 -9.31
N VAL A 167 4.26 8.97 -8.58
CA VAL A 167 3.52 7.76 -8.96
C VAL A 167 2.35 8.07 -9.89
N THR A 168 1.61 9.14 -9.62
CA THR A 168 0.38 9.47 -10.35
C THR A 168 0.58 10.47 -11.48
N GLY A 169 1.64 11.29 -11.42
CA GLY A 169 1.86 12.42 -12.32
C GLY A 169 1.03 13.66 -11.99
N GLU A 170 0.22 13.60 -10.94
CA GLU A 170 -0.69 14.68 -10.51
C GLU A 170 -0.19 15.34 -9.24
N THR A 171 -0.22 16.67 -9.15
CA THR A 171 0.06 17.40 -7.93
C THR A 171 -1.08 17.15 -6.93
N PRO A 172 -0.77 16.73 -5.69
CA PRO A 172 -1.82 16.46 -4.70
C PRO A 172 -2.49 17.77 -4.29
N ASP A 173 -3.81 17.77 -4.25
CA ASP A 173 -4.56 18.80 -3.57
C ASP A 173 -4.43 18.61 -2.05
N ILE A 174 -3.96 19.63 -1.37
CA ILE A 174 -3.77 19.67 0.08
C ILE A 174 -4.55 20.82 0.73
N SER A 175 -5.54 21.37 -0.01
CA SER A 175 -6.32 22.54 0.44
C SER A 175 -7.45 22.20 1.41
N GLU A 176 -7.68 20.91 1.74
CA GLU A 176 -8.68 20.45 2.70
C GLU A 176 -8.11 20.15 4.09
#